data_ac677b7b1c8af63b1479138c49d7c1d6
#
_entry.id   ac677b7b1c8af63b1479138c49d7c1d6
#
_cell.length_a   1.000
_cell.length_b   1.000
_cell.length_c   1.000
_cell.angle_alpha   90.00
_cell.angle_beta   90.00
_cell.angle_gamma   90.00
#
_symmetry.space_group_name_H-M   'P 1'
#
loop_
_entity.id
_entity.type
_entity.pdbx_description
1 polymer ?
#
loop_
_entity_poly.entity_id
_entity_poly.type
_entity_poly.pdbx_seq_one_letter_code
_entity_poly.pdbx_strand_id
1 'polypeptide(L)'
;MMKRMKTYSLKGKEIEKAWHVIDANGQILGRLATRVAGLLMGKHKPTYSPHLDMGDYVVIVNAEKVRLTGKKTQDKIYYRHTGYMGGIKETTAGEMLERRPARVLELAVRGMLPRNKLGRHLLGHMKVYAGPEHPHVAQVNASLKGARKAAGAPLKAAAAQGTEQPS
;
A
#
# COMPACT_ATOMS: atom_id res chain seq x y z
N MET A 1 -18.26 -45.04 3.02
CA MET A 1 -17.52 -44.26 4.04
C MET A 1 -17.19 -42.89 3.42
N MET A 2 -17.89 -41.83 3.79
CA MET A 2 -17.64 -40.48 3.23
C MET A 2 -16.30 -39.98 3.75
N LYS A 3 -15.35 -39.71 2.84
CA LYS A 3 -14.03 -39.12 3.14
C LYS A 3 -14.26 -37.70 3.64
N ARG A 4 -14.00 -37.39 4.91
CA ARG A 4 -14.09 -36.04 5.47
C ARG A 4 -13.16 -35.11 4.65
N MET A 5 -13.75 -34.18 3.94
CA MET A 5 -12.99 -33.11 3.26
C MET A 5 -12.34 -32.23 4.34
N LYS A 6 -11.02 -32.25 4.41
CA LYS A 6 -10.27 -31.35 5.31
C LYS A 6 -10.25 -29.95 4.68
N THR A 7 -10.63 -28.94 5.45
CA THR A 7 -10.48 -27.54 5.03
C THR A 7 -9.00 -27.23 4.80
N TYR A 8 -8.68 -26.69 3.63
CA TYR A 8 -7.33 -26.27 3.32
C TYR A 8 -6.94 -25.05 4.19
N SER A 9 -5.81 -25.13 4.86
CA SER A 9 -5.21 -24.02 5.60
C SER A 9 -3.74 -23.91 5.21
N LEU A 10 -3.36 -22.74 4.76
CA LEU A 10 -1.98 -22.45 4.34
C LEU A 10 -1.03 -22.49 5.54
N LYS A 11 0.16 -23.05 5.34
CA LYS A 11 1.22 -23.00 6.34
C LYS A 11 2.08 -21.73 6.14
N GLY A 12 2.62 -21.19 7.22
CA GLY A 12 3.42 -19.95 7.16
C GLY A 12 4.60 -20.00 6.20
N LYS A 13 5.17 -21.19 5.93
CA LYS A 13 6.28 -21.39 4.98
C LYS A 13 5.85 -21.31 3.51
N GLU A 14 4.58 -21.43 3.22
CA GLU A 14 4.00 -21.42 1.87
C GLU A 14 3.54 -20.00 1.44
N ILE A 15 3.72 -19.03 2.34
CA ILE A 15 3.30 -17.65 2.08
C ILE A 15 4.37 -16.94 1.24
N GLU A 16 4.03 -16.65 -0.01
CA GLU A 16 4.82 -15.82 -0.89
C GLU A 16 4.37 -14.36 -0.79
N LYS A 17 5.31 -13.43 -0.61
CA LYS A 17 5.05 -11.98 -0.55
C LYS A 17 5.71 -11.30 -1.74
N ALA A 18 4.91 -10.55 -2.50
CA ALA A 18 5.37 -9.75 -3.62
C ALA A 18 5.57 -8.29 -3.22
N TRP A 19 6.34 -7.55 -4.01
CA TRP A 19 6.52 -6.11 -3.89
C TRP A 19 5.77 -5.40 -5.02
N HIS A 20 4.94 -4.44 -4.66
CA HIS A 20 4.17 -3.62 -5.59
C HIS A 20 4.59 -2.16 -5.47
N VAL A 21 4.87 -1.51 -6.59
CA VAL A 21 5.06 -0.05 -6.65
C VAL A 21 3.81 0.56 -7.25
N ILE A 22 3.25 1.55 -6.57
CA ILE A 22 2.04 2.26 -6.98
C ILE A 22 2.36 3.75 -7.04
N ASP A 23 2.12 4.36 -8.18
CA ASP A 23 2.18 5.80 -8.34
C ASP A 23 0.87 6.44 -7.88
N ALA A 24 0.97 7.37 -6.95
CA ALA A 24 -0.17 8.09 -6.38
C ALA A 24 -0.54 9.36 -7.17
N ASN A 25 0.23 9.71 -8.20
CA ASN A 25 0.03 10.94 -8.97
C ASN A 25 -1.39 11.01 -9.56
N GLY A 26 -2.12 12.06 -9.20
CA GLY A 26 -3.48 12.32 -9.68
C GLY A 26 -4.56 11.35 -9.20
N GLN A 27 -4.19 10.31 -8.43
CA GLN A 27 -5.15 9.34 -7.92
C GLN A 27 -5.96 9.89 -6.73
N ILE A 28 -7.22 9.47 -6.64
CA ILE A 28 -8.11 9.83 -5.53
C ILE A 28 -7.70 9.04 -4.28
N LEU A 29 -7.42 9.74 -3.17
CA LEU A 29 -6.97 9.17 -1.91
C LEU A 29 -7.76 7.91 -1.48
N GLY A 30 -9.10 7.98 -1.48
CA GLY A 30 -9.92 6.87 -0.99
C GLY A 30 -9.80 5.62 -1.85
N ARG A 31 -9.84 5.76 -3.18
CA ARG A 31 -9.70 4.64 -4.12
C ARG A 31 -8.31 4.02 -4.07
N LEU A 32 -7.28 4.85 -3.99
CA LEU A 32 -5.90 4.39 -3.79
C LEU A 32 -5.77 3.60 -2.49
N ALA A 33 -6.26 4.16 -1.37
CA ALA A 33 -6.18 3.52 -0.06
C ALA A 33 -6.92 2.18 0.00
N THR A 34 -8.08 2.05 -0.65
CA THR A 34 -8.82 0.77 -0.75
C THR A 34 -8.03 -0.30 -1.51
N ARG A 35 -7.43 0.08 -2.64
CA ARG A 35 -6.57 -0.82 -3.44
C ARG A 35 -5.36 -1.29 -2.63
N VAL A 36 -4.66 -0.36 -1.97
CA VAL A 36 -3.50 -0.64 -1.12
C VAL A 36 -3.88 -1.54 0.05
N ALA A 37 -4.98 -1.25 0.75
CA ALA A 37 -5.46 -2.09 1.85
C ALA A 37 -5.78 -3.53 1.41
N GLY A 38 -6.35 -3.70 0.21
CA GLY A 38 -6.60 -5.02 -0.38
C GLY A 38 -5.31 -5.82 -0.62
N LEU A 39 -4.25 -5.18 -1.13
CA LEU A 39 -2.93 -5.79 -1.33
C LEU A 39 -2.25 -6.13 0.00
N LEU A 40 -2.27 -5.21 0.96
CA LEU A 40 -1.69 -5.40 2.30
C LEU A 40 -2.36 -6.52 3.09
N MET A 41 -3.66 -6.72 2.93
CA MET A 41 -4.38 -7.85 3.53
C MET A 41 -4.21 -9.15 2.76
N GLY A 42 -3.76 -9.11 1.52
CA GLY A 42 -3.65 -10.28 0.65
C GLY A 42 -4.98 -10.76 0.07
N LYS A 43 -6.01 -9.90 0.03
CA LYS A 43 -7.36 -10.26 -0.49
C LYS A 43 -7.38 -10.61 -1.98
N HIS A 44 -6.35 -10.26 -2.73
CA HIS A 44 -6.19 -10.60 -4.15
C HIS A 44 -5.75 -12.05 -4.36
N LYS A 45 -5.26 -12.73 -3.30
CA LYS A 45 -4.77 -14.11 -3.37
C LYS A 45 -5.93 -15.10 -3.15
N PRO A 46 -6.04 -16.18 -3.96
CA PRO A 46 -7.10 -17.17 -3.79
C PRO A 46 -7.01 -17.93 -2.46
N THR A 47 -5.81 -18.00 -1.89
CA THR A 47 -5.51 -18.68 -0.63
C THR A 47 -5.71 -17.80 0.61
N TYR A 48 -6.33 -16.62 0.46
CA TYR A 48 -6.52 -15.66 1.54
C TYR A 48 -7.09 -16.28 2.82
N SER A 49 -6.42 -16.01 3.95
CA SER A 49 -6.85 -16.42 5.29
C SER A 49 -6.77 -15.22 6.26
N PRO A 50 -7.86 -14.89 6.98
CA PRO A 50 -7.92 -13.67 7.81
C PRO A 50 -6.97 -13.65 9.00
N HIS A 51 -6.54 -14.84 9.48
CA HIS A 51 -5.67 -14.98 10.65
C HIS A 51 -4.17 -15.01 10.32
N LEU A 52 -3.82 -15.09 9.02
CA LEU A 52 -2.42 -15.14 8.56
C LEU A 52 -2.02 -13.82 7.91
N ASP A 53 -0.73 -13.48 8.04
CA ASP A 53 -0.12 -12.36 7.34
C ASP A 53 0.25 -12.77 5.91
N MET A 54 -0.72 -12.72 5.01
CA MET A 54 -0.60 -13.09 3.60
C MET A 54 -0.38 -11.87 2.68
N GLY A 55 -0.33 -10.68 3.27
CA GLY A 55 -0.21 -9.42 2.56
C GLY A 55 1.11 -9.27 1.83
N ASP A 56 1.08 -8.46 0.78
CA ASP A 56 2.24 -8.08 0.01
C ASP A 56 2.84 -6.77 0.52
N TYR A 57 4.08 -6.48 0.12
CA TYR A 57 4.71 -5.20 0.37
C TYR A 57 4.28 -4.17 -0.68
N VAL A 58 3.92 -2.98 -0.22
CA VAL A 58 3.47 -1.90 -1.10
C VAL A 58 4.35 -0.66 -0.90
N VAL A 59 4.91 -0.17 -1.99
CA VAL A 59 5.63 1.10 -2.07
C VAL A 59 4.76 2.09 -2.82
N ILE A 60 4.46 3.23 -2.20
CA ILE A 60 3.70 4.30 -2.82
C ILE A 60 4.64 5.48 -3.07
N VAL A 61 4.68 5.96 -4.30
CA VAL A 61 5.47 7.13 -4.72
C VAL A 61 4.55 8.30 -5.08
N ASN A 62 5.11 9.51 -5.14
CA ASN A 62 4.40 10.75 -5.45
C ASN A 62 3.21 11.05 -4.51
N ALA A 63 3.36 10.78 -3.22
CA ALA A 63 2.29 10.97 -2.24
C ALA A 63 1.79 12.43 -2.13
N GLU A 64 2.61 13.42 -2.48
CA GLU A 64 2.25 14.84 -2.51
C GLU A 64 1.20 15.18 -3.58
N LYS A 65 1.15 14.39 -4.67
CA LYS A 65 0.26 14.62 -5.83
C LYS A 65 -1.09 13.89 -5.72
N VAL A 66 -1.40 13.35 -4.56
CA VAL A 66 -2.69 12.69 -4.28
C VAL A 66 -3.83 13.70 -4.28
N ARG A 67 -4.95 13.34 -4.89
CA ARG A 67 -6.15 14.20 -4.97
C ARG A 67 -7.16 13.86 -3.90
N LEU A 68 -7.71 14.90 -3.26
CA LEU A 68 -8.90 14.83 -2.43
C LEU A 68 -10.11 15.28 -3.25
N THR A 69 -11.25 14.63 -3.09
CA THR A 69 -12.49 14.97 -3.81
C THR A 69 -13.34 15.95 -3.03
N GLY A 70 -14.03 16.87 -3.74
CA GLY A 70 -14.89 17.87 -3.15
C GLY A 70 -14.12 18.87 -2.29
N LYS A 71 -14.74 19.42 -1.27
CA LYS A 71 -14.14 20.41 -0.36
C LYS A 71 -13.30 19.80 0.77
N LYS A 72 -12.95 18.51 0.70
CA LYS A 72 -12.24 17.77 1.77
C LYS A 72 -10.87 18.35 2.12
N THR A 73 -10.25 19.09 1.23
CA THR A 73 -8.98 19.79 1.50
C THR A 73 -9.14 20.78 2.65
N GLN A 74 -10.27 21.46 2.72
CA GLN A 74 -10.60 22.45 3.76
C GLN A 74 -11.40 21.84 4.91
N ASP A 75 -12.43 21.06 4.60
CA ASP A 75 -13.41 20.58 5.59
C ASP A 75 -12.93 19.39 6.41
N LYS A 76 -12.00 18.58 5.89
CA LYS A 76 -11.52 17.40 6.61
C LYS A 76 -10.46 17.79 7.63
N ILE A 77 -10.78 17.59 8.91
CA ILE A 77 -9.88 17.88 10.03
C ILE A 77 -9.32 16.56 10.60
N TYR A 78 -8.02 16.54 10.88
CA TYR A 78 -7.34 15.50 11.63
C TYR A 78 -7.06 15.96 13.04
N TYR A 79 -7.59 15.22 14.01
CA TYR A 79 -7.42 15.51 15.43
C TYR A 79 -6.26 14.72 16.03
N ARG A 80 -5.49 15.37 16.89
CA ARG A 80 -4.45 14.75 17.70
C ARG A 80 -4.56 15.29 19.13
N HIS A 81 -4.61 14.40 20.10
CA HIS A 81 -4.58 14.76 21.52
C HIS A 81 -3.16 14.64 22.08
N THR A 82 -2.73 15.61 22.87
CA THR A 82 -1.37 15.64 23.47
C THR A 82 -1.27 14.88 24.79
N GLY A 83 -2.40 14.50 25.40
CA GLY A 83 -2.49 13.85 26.70
C GLY A 83 -2.83 14.81 27.86
N TYR A 84 -2.74 16.13 27.66
CA TYR A 84 -3.04 17.15 28.65
C TYR A 84 -4.45 17.71 28.47
N MET A 85 -5.06 18.24 29.55
CA MET A 85 -6.37 18.89 29.48
C MET A 85 -6.33 20.04 28.45
N GLY A 86 -7.35 20.11 27.58
CA GLY A 86 -7.39 21.07 26.47
C GLY A 86 -6.41 20.80 25.33
N GLY A 87 -5.68 19.67 25.34
CA GLY A 87 -4.61 19.35 24.42
C GLY A 87 -5.03 18.80 23.06
N ILE A 88 -6.25 19.10 22.57
CA ILE A 88 -6.67 18.75 21.21
C ILE A 88 -5.99 19.67 20.20
N LYS A 89 -5.29 19.11 19.23
CA LYS A 89 -4.71 19.83 18.10
C LYS A 89 -5.43 19.41 16.83
N GLU A 90 -5.83 20.39 16.06
CA GLU A 90 -6.52 20.26 14.79
C GLU A 90 -5.57 20.59 13.63
N THR A 91 -5.67 19.87 12.53
CA THR A 91 -4.92 20.13 11.31
C THR A 91 -5.82 19.82 10.13
N THR A 92 -5.96 20.73 9.19
CA THR A 92 -6.75 20.49 7.98
C THR A 92 -6.06 19.48 7.06
N ALA A 93 -6.84 18.84 6.18
CA ALA A 93 -6.25 17.87 5.25
C ALA A 93 -5.30 18.55 4.25
N GLY A 94 -5.56 19.81 3.89
CA GLY A 94 -4.66 20.60 3.04
C GLY A 94 -3.30 20.81 3.69
N GLU A 95 -3.29 21.38 4.91
CA GLU A 95 -2.04 21.57 5.67
C GLU A 95 -1.26 20.28 5.91
N MET A 96 -1.98 19.17 6.17
CA MET A 96 -1.33 17.90 6.37
C MET A 96 -0.72 17.34 5.07
N LEU A 97 -1.37 17.57 3.93
CA LEU A 97 -0.85 17.15 2.62
C LEU A 97 0.41 17.92 2.25
N GLU A 98 0.47 19.22 2.57
CA GLU A 98 1.65 20.06 2.33
C GLU A 98 2.83 19.70 3.25
N ARG A 99 2.57 19.55 4.54
CA ARG A 99 3.62 19.31 5.53
C ARG A 99 4.09 17.85 5.58
N ARG A 100 3.17 16.89 5.47
CA ARG A 100 3.42 15.45 5.63
C ARG A 100 2.50 14.62 4.74
N PRO A 101 2.69 14.61 3.41
CA PRO A 101 1.80 13.91 2.48
C PRO A 101 1.74 12.40 2.73
N ALA A 102 2.85 11.77 3.10
CA ALA A 102 2.89 10.36 3.45
C ALA A 102 1.91 10.02 4.59
N ARG A 103 1.78 10.91 5.59
CA ARG A 103 0.92 10.68 6.75
C ARG A 103 -0.55 10.61 6.40
N VAL A 104 -0.99 11.37 5.39
CA VAL A 104 -2.39 11.36 4.91
C VAL A 104 -2.76 9.98 4.38
N LEU A 105 -1.87 9.38 3.57
CA LEU A 105 -2.03 8.02 3.04
C LEU A 105 -1.97 6.95 4.13
N GLU A 106 -1.01 7.05 5.05
CA GLU A 106 -0.90 6.12 6.17
C GLU A 106 -2.18 6.09 7.01
N LEU A 107 -2.74 7.26 7.36
CA LEU A 107 -3.96 7.35 8.15
C LEU A 107 -5.18 6.81 7.39
N ALA A 108 -5.26 7.05 6.07
CA ALA A 108 -6.33 6.52 5.24
C ALA A 108 -6.31 4.99 5.18
N VAL A 109 -5.14 4.41 4.91
CA VAL A 109 -4.96 2.95 4.84
C VAL A 109 -5.13 2.31 6.22
N ARG A 110 -4.59 2.91 7.29
CA ARG A 110 -4.75 2.44 8.67
C ARG A 110 -6.22 2.31 9.08
N GLY A 111 -7.07 3.25 8.63
CA GLY A 111 -8.51 3.20 8.87
C GLY A 111 -9.23 2.04 8.16
N MET A 112 -8.62 1.48 7.09
CA MET A 112 -9.17 0.38 6.29
C MET A 112 -8.61 -0.99 6.69
N LEU A 113 -7.54 -1.03 7.49
CA LEU A 113 -6.96 -2.27 8.02
C LEU A 113 -7.63 -2.68 9.34
N PRO A 114 -7.57 -3.98 9.72
CA PRO A 114 -8.08 -4.47 11.00
C PRO A 114 -7.42 -3.75 12.18
N ARG A 115 -8.20 -3.43 13.23
CA ARG A 115 -7.72 -2.73 14.43
C ARG A 115 -7.12 -3.70 15.47
N ASN A 116 -6.24 -4.60 15.05
CA ASN A 116 -5.61 -5.62 15.89
C ASN A 116 -4.08 -5.64 15.70
N LYS A 117 -3.39 -6.58 16.35
CA LYS A 117 -1.94 -6.76 16.21
C LYS A 117 -1.54 -7.03 14.76
N LEU A 118 -2.30 -7.88 14.07
CA LEU A 118 -2.07 -8.21 12.66
C LEU A 118 -2.18 -6.96 11.77
N GLY A 119 -3.22 -6.13 11.95
CA GLY A 119 -3.37 -4.90 11.16
C GLY A 119 -2.23 -3.90 11.36
N ARG A 120 -1.65 -3.82 12.57
CA ARG A 120 -0.43 -3.01 12.82
C ARG A 120 0.78 -3.57 12.09
N HIS A 121 0.90 -4.88 12.01
CA HIS A 121 1.98 -5.56 11.28
C HIS A 121 1.85 -5.33 9.77
N LEU A 122 0.65 -5.51 9.23
CA LEU A 122 0.33 -5.25 7.82
C LEU A 122 0.62 -3.80 7.41
N LEU A 123 0.33 -2.82 8.28
CA LEU A 123 0.65 -1.42 8.01
C LEU A 123 2.17 -1.20 7.86
N GLY A 124 3.00 -1.96 8.56
CA GLY A 124 4.47 -1.92 8.44
C GLY A 124 5.00 -2.35 7.07
N HIS A 125 4.22 -3.12 6.30
CA HIS A 125 4.55 -3.52 4.92
C HIS A 125 4.32 -2.40 3.89
N MET A 126 3.66 -1.32 4.27
CA MET A 126 3.48 -0.15 3.42
C MET A 126 4.62 0.85 3.63
N LYS A 127 5.21 1.30 2.53
CA LYS A 127 6.21 2.37 2.49
C LYS A 127 5.70 3.48 1.60
N VAL A 128 5.70 4.72 2.10
CA VAL A 128 5.16 5.89 1.39
C VAL A 128 6.23 6.94 1.23
N TYR A 129 6.41 7.41 0.00
CA TYR A 129 7.37 8.44 -0.37
C TYR A 129 6.66 9.63 -0.99
N ALA A 130 7.09 10.84 -0.62
CA ALA A 130 6.52 12.08 -1.14
C ALA A 130 6.83 12.27 -2.62
N GLY A 131 8.10 12.05 -3.00
CA GLY A 131 8.59 12.15 -4.37
C GLY A 131 8.52 10.87 -5.19
N PRO A 132 9.12 10.87 -6.39
CA PRO A 132 9.12 9.73 -7.30
C PRO A 132 10.12 8.63 -6.93
N GLU A 133 11.15 8.96 -6.13
CA GLU A 133 12.24 8.06 -5.81
C GLU A 133 11.97 7.24 -4.55
N HIS A 134 12.44 5.99 -4.55
CA HIS A 134 12.36 5.10 -3.39
C HIS A 134 13.58 4.17 -3.29
N PRO A 135 14.04 3.80 -2.09
CA PRO A 135 15.24 2.96 -1.91
C PRO A 135 15.02 1.45 -2.16
N HIS A 136 13.77 1.02 -2.42
CA HIS A 136 13.40 -0.40 -2.51
C HIS A 136 13.49 -1.01 -3.93
N VAL A 137 14.33 -0.45 -4.81
CA VAL A 137 14.47 -0.91 -6.21
C VAL A 137 14.93 -2.36 -6.29
N ALA A 138 15.88 -2.76 -5.42
CA ALA A 138 16.40 -4.11 -5.40
C ALA A 138 15.34 -5.15 -5.06
N GLN A 139 14.50 -4.88 -4.03
CA GLN A 139 13.44 -5.77 -3.59
C GLN A 139 12.33 -5.90 -4.64
N VAL A 140 11.95 -4.79 -5.26
CA VAL A 140 10.95 -4.76 -6.34
C VAL A 140 11.44 -5.59 -7.53
N ASN A 141 12.68 -5.39 -7.97
CA ASN A 141 13.26 -6.14 -9.08
C ASN A 141 13.39 -7.63 -8.78
N ALA A 142 13.76 -8.01 -7.54
CA ALA A 142 13.80 -9.39 -7.11
C ALA A 142 12.41 -10.05 -7.16
N SER A 143 11.38 -9.35 -6.70
CA SER A 143 9.99 -9.81 -6.76
C SER A 143 9.51 -10.01 -8.20
N LEU A 144 9.81 -9.07 -9.10
CA LEU A 144 9.46 -9.18 -10.52
C LEU A 144 10.17 -10.35 -11.22
N LYS A 145 11.44 -10.59 -10.89
CA LYS A 145 12.21 -11.76 -11.41
C LYS A 145 11.62 -13.07 -10.91
N GLY A 146 11.23 -13.15 -9.64
CA GLY A 146 10.56 -14.30 -9.05
C GLY A 146 9.22 -14.62 -9.73
N ALA A 147 8.40 -13.60 -9.92
CA ALA A 147 7.10 -13.74 -10.59
C ALA A 147 7.25 -14.19 -12.05
N ARG A 148 8.24 -13.68 -12.79
CA ARG A 148 8.53 -14.09 -14.18
C ARG A 148 9.05 -15.53 -14.25
N LYS A 149 9.88 -15.94 -13.30
CA LYS A 149 10.37 -17.33 -13.22
C LYS A 149 9.24 -18.32 -12.92
N ALA A 150 8.31 -17.94 -12.05
CA ALA A 150 7.12 -18.75 -11.74
C ALA A 150 6.14 -18.85 -12.92
N ALA A 151 6.07 -17.80 -13.77
CA ALA A 151 5.20 -17.75 -14.96
C ALA A 151 5.80 -18.39 -16.21
N GLY A 152 7.05 -18.91 -16.15
CA GLY A 152 7.68 -19.58 -17.30
C GLY A 152 7.99 -18.70 -18.51
N ALA A 153 7.95 -17.36 -18.39
CA ALA A 153 8.15 -16.45 -19.51
C ALA A 153 9.64 -16.08 -19.68
N PRO A 154 10.19 -16.11 -20.94
CA PRO A 154 11.58 -15.73 -21.19
C PRO A 154 11.82 -14.25 -20.91
N LEU A 155 12.99 -13.97 -20.35
CA LEU A 155 13.49 -12.61 -20.04
C LEU A 155 13.71 -11.82 -21.36
N LYS A 156 12.68 -11.15 -21.86
CA LYS A 156 12.89 -10.08 -22.85
C LYS A 156 13.04 -8.75 -22.10
N ALA A 157 14.16 -8.10 -22.37
CA ALA A 157 14.59 -6.84 -21.79
C ALA A 157 13.55 -5.73 -22.05
N ALA A 158 13.01 -5.17 -20.97
CA ALA A 158 12.40 -3.85 -21.01
C ALA A 158 13.47 -2.82 -20.61
N ALA A 159 14.44 -2.64 -21.51
CA ALA A 159 15.31 -1.48 -21.57
C ALA A 159 14.93 -0.68 -22.81
N ALA A 160 14.85 0.63 -22.66
CA ALA A 160 14.69 1.65 -23.71
C ALA A 160 13.28 1.86 -24.28
N GLN A 161 12.50 2.68 -23.56
CA GLN A 161 11.64 3.69 -24.20
C GLN A 161 11.78 4.98 -23.36
N GLY A 162 12.87 5.65 -23.63
CA GLY A 162 13.12 7.02 -23.24
C GLY A 162 13.60 7.75 -24.47
N THR A 163 13.00 8.90 -24.75
CA THR A 163 13.43 9.97 -25.67
C THR A 163 13.38 9.70 -27.16
N GLU A 164 12.26 10.11 -27.78
CA GLU A 164 12.29 10.86 -29.02
C GLU A 164 11.25 11.95 -28.93
N GLN A 165 11.72 13.19 -28.77
CA GLN A 165 10.98 14.40 -29.14
C GLN A 165 11.22 14.64 -30.62
N PRO A 166 10.21 14.89 -31.45
CA PRO A 166 10.39 15.51 -32.76
C PRO A 166 10.39 17.04 -32.61
N SER A 167 11.27 17.64 -33.33
CA SER A 167 11.46 19.06 -33.62
C SER A 167 10.21 19.73 -34.16
#